data_715072ac7b700ac35c9b2649ca6bcb51
#
_entry.id   715072ac7b700ac35c9b2649ca6bcb51
#
_cell.length_a   1.000
_cell.length_b   1.000
_cell.length_c   1.000
_cell.angle_alpha   90.00
_cell.angle_beta   90.00
_cell.angle_gamma   90.00
#
_symmetry.space_group_name_H-M   'P 1'
#
loop_
_entity.id
_entity.type
_entity.pdbx_description
1 polymer ?
#
loop_
_entity_poly.entity_id
_entity_poly.type
_entity_poly.pdbx_seq_one_letter_code
_entity_poly.pdbx_strand_id
1 'polypeptide(L)'
;FSDMFKEYNQNRPSGNKESIWVMQLEYNTPGGGGAYEDWSKRAWVPKYWDETGFTLCDSLGGRGLAQIVPFQWWIESTDFFDATDIRNSEANIKRHWYYNNPETPELLGKPAEMTELTRSKCTLYPAVTKFFYGKTEDDPSYGGNNKDRMKFRLAETYLLLAEARIQQNNAAGAAEAINVVRRRANASEITASQATLDFLLDERIRELVGEELRRLTLVRTGKLVERTRKYNPYSKEIDEHNTLWPIPQTIIDSNTGADFPQNPGYN
;
A
#
# COMPACT_ATOMS: atom_id res chain seq x y z
N PHE A 1 -2.77 1.67 -14.85
CA PHE A 1 -2.85 1.55 -13.38
C PHE A 1 -2.01 2.62 -12.70
N SER A 2 -0.70 2.69 -12.97
CA SER A 2 0.18 3.70 -12.36
C SER A 2 -0.26 5.14 -12.59
N ASP A 3 -0.85 5.45 -13.75
CA ASP A 3 -1.24 6.81 -14.10
C ASP A 3 -2.25 7.43 -13.14
N MET A 4 -3.13 6.64 -12.54
CA MET A 4 -4.10 7.17 -11.57
C MET A 4 -3.45 7.65 -10.26
N PHE A 5 -2.19 7.27 -10.00
CA PHE A 5 -1.44 7.69 -8.81
C PHE A 5 -0.45 8.82 -9.09
N LYS A 6 -0.28 9.22 -10.35
CA LYS A 6 0.53 10.39 -10.69
C LYS A 6 -0.16 11.66 -10.19
N GLU A 7 0.63 12.64 -9.85
CA GLU A 7 0.15 13.94 -9.42
C GLU A 7 -0.89 14.51 -10.42
N TYR A 8 -1.94 15.12 -9.91
CA TYR A 8 -3.09 15.68 -10.63
C TYR A 8 -4.03 14.68 -11.32
N ASN A 9 -3.79 13.36 -11.24
CA ASN A 9 -4.63 12.34 -11.89
C ASN A 9 -5.66 11.69 -10.95
N GLN A 10 -5.75 12.09 -9.68
CA GLN A 10 -6.59 11.43 -8.69
C GLN A 10 -8.06 11.82 -8.81
N ASN A 11 -8.36 12.96 -9.38
CA ASN A 11 -9.72 13.55 -9.42
C ASN A 11 -10.51 13.18 -10.68
N ARG A 12 -11.83 13.12 -10.57
CA ARG A 12 -12.72 12.87 -11.72
C ARG A 12 -12.62 13.94 -12.81
N PRO A 13 -12.50 15.25 -12.49
CA PRO A 13 -12.25 16.27 -13.52
C PRO A 13 -10.98 16.04 -14.34
N SER A 14 -9.96 15.39 -13.75
CA SER A 14 -8.74 15.00 -14.45
C SER A 14 -8.89 13.74 -15.32
N GLY A 15 -10.10 13.16 -15.39
CA GLY A 15 -10.41 11.98 -16.18
C GLY A 15 -10.34 10.66 -15.43
N ASN A 16 -10.03 10.65 -14.14
CA ASN A 16 -10.02 9.42 -13.32
C ASN A 16 -11.44 8.97 -12.98
N LYS A 17 -11.94 8.00 -13.74
CA LYS A 17 -13.31 7.46 -13.56
C LYS A 17 -13.41 6.48 -12.38
N GLU A 18 -12.29 6.03 -11.82
CA GLU A 18 -12.27 5.10 -10.69
C GLU A 18 -12.43 5.80 -9.33
N SER A 19 -12.04 7.06 -9.20
CA SER A 19 -12.13 7.77 -7.92
C SER A 19 -13.58 8.04 -7.52
N ILE A 20 -13.93 7.70 -6.29
CA ILE A 20 -15.23 7.94 -5.66
C ILE A 20 -15.13 9.11 -4.70
N TRP A 21 -14.13 9.06 -3.81
CA TRP A 21 -13.83 10.15 -2.89
C TRP A 21 -12.33 10.40 -2.83
N VAL A 22 -11.96 11.64 -3.00
CA VAL A 22 -10.58 12.12 -3.03
C VAL A 22 -10.41 13.19 -1.96
N MET A 23 -9.44 13.00 -1.09
CA MET A 23 -8.98 14.05 -0.19
C MET A 23 -8.05 14.95 -1.00
N GLN A 24 -8.48 16.17 -1.22
CA GLN A 24 -7.70 17.17 -1.94
C GLN A 24 -6.70 17.82 -1.00
N LEU A 25 -5.46 17.92 -1.47
CA LEU A 25 -4.36 18.57 -0.78
C LEU A 25 -3.79 19.64 -1.69
N GLU A 26 -3.70 20.85 -1.19
CA GLU A 26 -3.21 21.99 -1.97
C GLU A 26 -2.23 22.81 -1.12
N TYR A 27 -1.08 23.10 -1.72
CA TYR A 27 0.02 23.76 -1.03
C TYR A 27 -0.38 25.15 -0.51
N ASN A 28 -0.22 25.38 0.79
CA ASN A 28 -0.48 26.66 1.44
C ASN A 28 -1.84 27.30 1.18
N THR A 29 -2.86 26.50 0.85
CA THR A 29 -4.21 26.99 0.61
C THR A 29 -5.07 26.85 1.86
N PRO A 30 -5.79 27.89 2.32
CA PRO A 30 -6.71 27.79 3.45
C PRO A 30 -7.74 26.69 3.24
N GLY A 31 -7.77 25.71 4.17
CA GLY A 31 -8.61 24.51 4.08
C GLY A 31 -8.10 23.39 3.18
N GLY A 32 -7.03 23.62 2.44
CA GLY A 32 -6.39 22.63 1.55
C GLY A 32 -5.24 21.84 2.20
N GLY A 33 -5.01 22.07 3.49
CA GLY A 33 -3.85 21.53 4.21
C GLY A 33 -2.70 22.53 4.30
N GLY A 34 -1.71 22.19 5.10
CA GLY A 34 -0.46 22.94 5.18
C GLY A 34 0.51 22.59 4.04
N ALA A 35 1.76 22.96 4.23
CA ALA A 35 2.82 22.55 3.32
C ALA A 35 3.09 21.04 3.47
N TYR A 36 3.00 20.29 2.36
CA TYR A 36 3.43 18.89 2.30
C TYR A 36 2.71 17.92 3.26
N GLU A 37 1.39 17.96 3.27
CA GLU A 37 0.54 17.17 4.17
C GLU A 37 0.48 15.68 3.85
N ASP A 38 0.83 15.25 2.63
CA ASP A 38 0.90 13.83 2.29
C ASP A 38 2.28 13.24 2.60
N TRP A 39 2.36 12.46 3.66
CA TRP A 39 3.58 11.76 4.12
C TRP A 39 3.76 10.36 3.52
N SER A 40 2.95 9.96 2.55
CA SER A 40 3.02 8.62 1.96
C SER A 40 4.38 8.32 1.30
N LYS A 41 5.00 9.30 0.64
CA LYS A 41 6.38 9.16 0.12
C LYS A 41 7.34 8.75 1.23
N ARG A 42 7.32 9.46 2.35
CA ARG A 42 8.20 9.21 3.49
C ARG A 42 8.04 7.78 4.04
N ALA A 43 6.81 7.30 4.06
CA ALA A 43 6.52 5.97 4.60
C ALA A 43 6.92 4.83 3.64
N TRP A 44 6.63 4.96 2.34
CA TRP A 44 6.70 3.84 1.38
C TRP A 44 7.96 3.82 0.51
N VAL A 45 8.62 4.96 0.31
CA VAL A 45 9.82 5.04 -0.53
C VAL A 45 11.04 4.55 0.25
N PRO A 46 11.91 3.71 -0.36
CA PRO A 46 13.18 3.30 0.23
C PRO A 46 14.09 4.47 0.60
N LYS A 47 14.99 4.26 1.54
CA LYS A 47 16.04 5.24 1.88
C LYS A 47 17.21 5.16 0.89
N TYR A 48 16.92 5.10 -0.41
CA TYR A 48 17.94 4.92 -1.45
C TYR A 48 19.08 5.96 -1.37
N TRP A 49 18.76 7.15 -0.94
CA TRP A 49 19.69 8.27 -0.78
C TRP A 49 20.74 8.07 0.33
N ASP A 50 20.57 7.05 1.16
CA ASP A 50 21.52 6.64 2.21
C ASP A 50 22.60 5.67 1.67
N GLU A 51 22.51 5.26 0.40
CA GLU A 51 23.53 4.46 -0.29
C GLU A 51 24.44 5.32 -1.13
N THR A 52 25.74 5.02 -1.09
CA THR A 52 26.75 5.67 -1.95
C THR A 52 26.33 5.59 -3.41
N GLY A 53 26.47 6.69 -4.14
CA GLY A 53 26.09 6.77 -5.57
C GLY A 53 24.66 7.25 -5.82
N PHE A 54 23.90 7.52 -4.77
CA PHE A 54 22.58 8.13 -4.89
C PHE A 54 22.54 9.56 -4.34
N THR A 55 21.70 10.38 -4.95
CA THR A 55 21.29 11.68 -4.43
C THR A 55 19.77 11.81 -4.48
N LEU A 56 19.21 12.63 -3.60
CA LEU A 56 17.77 12.85 -3.50
C LEU A 56 17.21 13.42 -4.81
N CYS A 57 16.13 12.80 -5.31
CA CYS A 57 15.37 13.35 -6.43
C CYS A 57 13.93 12.82 -6.44
N ASP A 58 13.01 13.62 -6.96
CA ASP A 58 11.60 13.23 -7.03
C ASP A 58 11.35 12.08 -8.01
N SER A 59 12.18 11.91 -9.05
CA SER A 59 12.07 10.80 -10.00
C SER A 59 12.29 9.42 -9.37
N LEU A 60 13.00 9.35 -8.24
CA LEU A 60 13.17 8.15 -7.42
C LEU A 60 12.24 8.11 -6.21
N GLY A 61 11.27 9.00 -6.14
CA GLY A 61 10.29 9.06 -5.07
C GLY A 61 10.61 10.05 -3.95
N GLY A 62 11.64 10.89 -4.08
CA GLY A 62 12.03 11.90 -3.08
C GLY A 62 12.63 11.27 -1.81
N ARG A 63 12.48 11.95 -0.67
CA ARG A 63 13.04 11.51 0.61
C ARG A 63 12.19 10.44 1.29
N GLY A 64 12.37 9.20 0.90
CA GLY A 64 11.82 8.05 1.61
C GLY A 64 12.52 7.76 2.94
N LEU A 65 11.79 7.23 3.90
CA LEU A 65 12.31 6.70 5.17
C LEU A 65 11.97 5.22 5.38
N ALA A 66 11.34 4.57 4.39
CA ALA A 66 11.03 3.15 4.42
C ALA A 66 10.35 2.68 5.72
N GLN A 67 9.40 3.46 6.23
CA GLN A 67 8.64 3.10 7.44
C GLN A 67 7.74 1.89 7.21
N ILE A 68 7.39 1.62 5.94
CA ILE A 68 6.61 0.47 5.49
C ILE A 68 7.38 -0.20 4.35
N VAL A 69 7.81 -1.44 4.59
CA VAL A 69 8.54 -2.25 3.61
C VAL A 69 7.67 -3.45 3.22
N PRO A 70 7.45 -3.68 1.92
CA PRO A 70 6.70 -4.84 1.45
C PRO A 70 7.39 -6.16 1.82
N PHE A 71 6.61 -7.16 2.21
CA PHE A 71 7.14 -8.51 2.44
C PHE A 71 7.51 -9.20 1.12
N GLN A 72 8.63 -9.91 1.13
CA GLN A 72 9.18 -10.63 -0.03
C GLN A 72 8.21 -11.66 -0.61
N TRP A 73 7.42 -12.35 0.23
CA TRP A 73 6.54 -13.44 -0.20
C TRP A 73 5.56 -13.06 -1.31
N TRP A 74 5.25 -11.79 -1.49
CA TRP A 74 4.36 -11.33 -2.56
C TRP A 74 5.06 -10.41 -3.57
N ILE A 75 5.92 -9.48 -3.13
CA ILE A 75 6.51 -8.48 -4.04
C ILE A 75 7.66 -9.06 -4.89
N GLU A 76 8.31 -10.11 -4.40
CA GLU A 76 9.39 -10.82 -5.09
C GLU A 76 8.95 -12.18 -5.63
N SER A 77 7.73 -12.62 -5.35
CA SER A 77 7.19 -13.88 -5.83
C SER A 77 6.98 -13.84 -7.34
N THR A 78 7.39 -14.90 -8.02
CA THR A 78 7.14 -15.11 -9.47
C THR A 78 5.70 -15.48 -9.76
N ASP A 79 4.97 -16.02 -8.79
CA ASP A 79 3.66 -16.65 -8.98
C ASP A 79 2.51 -15.82 -8.36
N PHE A 80 2.83 -14.76 -7.62
CA PHE A 80 1.80 -13.93 -6.98
C PHE A 80 1.00 -13.11 -8.01
N PHE A 81 1.64 -12.68 -9.08
CA PHE A 81 1.00 -11.98 -10.19
C PHE A 81 1.04 -12.84 -11.46
N ASP A 82 0.02 -12.71 -12.29
CA ASP A 82 0.08 -13.28 -13.64
C ASP A 82 1.14 -12.56 -14.48
N ALA A 83 1.70 -13.24 -15.45
CA ALA A 83 2.74 -12.69 -16.33
C ALA A 83 2.28 -11.43 -17.10
N THR A 84 0.98 -11.30 -17.37
CA THR A 84 0.38 -10.16 -18.08
C THR A 84 -0.18 -9.08 -17.16
N ASP A 85 -0.14 -9.29 -15.84
CA ASP A 85 -0.69 -8.33 -14.87
C ASP A 85 0.14 -7.04 -14.85
N ILE A 86 -0.43 -5.95 -15.33
CA ILE A 86 0.26 -4.66 -15.39
C ILE A 86 0.64 -4.10 -14.01
N ARG A 87 -0.01 -4.57 -12.94
CA ARG A 87 0.33 -4.18 -11.57
C ARG A 87 1.70 -4.69 -11.14
N ASN A 88 2.22 -5.73 -11.82
CA ASN A 88 3.57 -6.28 -11.62
C ASN A 88 4.63 -5.61 -12.49
N SER A 89 4.27 -4.64 -13.31
CA SER A 89 5.23 -3.94 -14.17
C SER A 89 6.16 -3.03 -13.36
N GLU A 90 7.30 -2.68 -13.95
CA GLU A 90 8.28 -1.74 -13.37
C GLU A 90 7.66 -0.37 -13.05
N ALA A 91 6.62 0.03 -13.78
CA ALA A 91 5.87 1.26 -13.52
C ALA A 91 5.05 1.21 -12.21
N ASN A 92 4.79 0.02 -11.66
CA ASN A 92 3.98 -0.18 -10.45
C ASN A 92 4.77 -0.78 -9.29
N ILE A 93 5.80 -1.58 -9.60
CA ILE A 93 6.75 -2.12 -8.63
C ILE A 93 8.14 -1.88 -9.19
N LYS A 94 8.82 -0.88 -8.65
CA LYS A 94 10.19 -0.54 -9.05
C LYS A 94 11.15 -1.60 -8.54
N ARG A 95 11.82 -2.31 -9.46
CA ARG A 95 12.82 -3.34 -9.16
C ARG A 95 14.22 -2.95 -9.62
N HIS A 96 14.32 -2.00 -10.55
CA HIS A 96 15.61 -1.57 -11.08
C HIS A 96 15.95 -0.18 -10.56
N TRP A 97 17.07 -0.10 -9.88
CA TRP A 97 17.62 1.14 -9.33
C TRP A 97 18.90 1.47 -10.06
N TYR A 98 19.09 2.72 -10.43
CA TYR A 98 20.28 3.20 -11.11
C TYR A 98 20.87 4.37 -10.33
N TYR A 99 22.17 4.33 -10.11
CA TYR A 99 22.88 5.40 -9.42
C TYR A 99 22.71 6.73 -10.15
N ASN A 100 22.44 7.80 -9.39
CA ASN A 100 22.10 9.11 -9.96
C ASN A 100 22.94 10.26 -9.36
N ASN A 101 23.98 9.97 -8.58
CA ASN A 101 24.83 10.99 -7.98
C ASN A 101 25.97 11.36 -8.94
N PRO A 102 26.03 12.63 -9.46
CA PRO A 102 27.11 13.09 -10.32
C PRO A 102 28.46 13.19 -9.61
N GLU A 103 28.50 13.23 -8.27
CA GLU A 103 29.74 13.25 -7.50
C GLU A 103 30.43 11.88 -7.43
N THR A 104 29.78 10.84 -7.91
CA THR A 104 30.33 9.48 -8.05
C THR A 104 30.26 9.03 -9.51
N PRO A 105 31.05 9.65 -10.41
CA PRO A 105 30.93 9.43 -11.86
C PRO A 105 31.19 7.99 -12.28
N GLU A 106 31.98 7.24 -11.52
CA GLU A 106 32.25 5.82 -11.75
C GLU A 106 31.00 4.92 -11.55
N LEU A 107 29.99 5.37 -10.78
CA LEU A 107 28.75 4.67 -10.54
C LEU A 107 27.59 5.20 -11.39
N LEU A 108 27.64 6.46 -11.76
CA LEU A 108 26.54 7.17 -12.39
C LEU A 108 25.93 6.40 -13.58
N GLY A 109 24.62 6.18 -13.53
CA GLY A 109 23.86 5.47 -14.56
C GLY A 109 24.02 3.95 -14.54
N LYS A 110 24.90 3.38 -13.70
CA LYS A 110 25.00 1.93 -13.55
C LYS A 110 23.87 1.37 -12.68
N PRO A 111 23.46 0.11 -12.89
CA PRO A 111 22.50 -0.54 -12.04
C PRO A 111 23.05 -0.72 -10.62
N ALA A 112 22.22 -0.44 -9.63
CA ALA A 112 22.50 -0.71 -8.24
C ALA A 112 21.91 -2.07 -7.84
N GLU A 113 22.69 -2.86 -7.13
CA GLU A 113 22.30 -4.20 -6.72
C GLU A 113 21.41 -4.14 -5.46
N MET A 114 20.29 -4.85 -5.50
CA MET A 114 19.46 -5.11 -4.32
C MET A 114 19.93 -6.40 -3.66
N THR A 115 20.35 -6.31 -2.42
CA THR A 115 20.85 -7.43 -1.62
C THR A 115 20.08 -7.55 -0.31
N GLU A 116 20.25 -8.64 0.42
CA GLU A 116 19.70 -8.76 1.78
C GLU A 116 20.24 -7.66 2.71
N LEU A 117 21.46 -7.18 2.47
CA LEU A 117 22.02 -6.07 3.23
C LEU A 117 21.28 -4.75 2.95
N THR A 118 21.06 -4.41 1.67
CA THR A 118 20.32 -3.18 1.32
C THR A 118 18.87 -3.25 1.78
N ARG A 119 18.26 -4.45 1.72
CA ARG A 119 16.92 -4.67 2.27
C ARG A 119 16.89 -4.48 3.80
N SER A 120 17.82 -5.07 4.53
CA SER A 120 17.88 -4.94 6.00
C SER A 120 18.11 -3.50 6.46
N LYS A 121 18.86 -2.73 5.70
CA LYS A 121 19.04 -1.28 5.90
C LYS A 121 17.84 -0.46 5.42
N CYS A 122 16.88 -1.08 4.72
CA CYS A 122 15.75 -0.42 4.07
C CYS A 122 16.16 0.63 3.03
N THR A 123 17.30 0.43 2.36
CA THR A 123 17.84 1.37 1.38
C THR A 123 17.46 1.00 -0.05
N LEU A 124 17.54 -0.28 -0.44
CA LEU A 124 17.11 -0.76 -1.76
C LEU A 124 16.32 -2.06 -1.62
N TYR A 125 15.13 -2.08 -2.19
CA TYR A 125 14.25 -3.24 -2.29
C TYR A 125 13.20 -3.00 -3.39
N PRO A 126 12.47 -4.03 -3.88
CA PRO A 126 11.32 -3.83 -4.76
C PRO A 126 10.27 -2.96 -4.07
N ALA A 127 9.94 -1.82 -4.65
CA ALA A 127 9.11 -0.82 -4.00
C ALA A 127 7.86 -0.48 -4.81
N VAL A 128 6.72 -0.36 -4.11
CA VAL A 128 5.44 0.04 -4.72
C VAL A 128 5.47 1.51 -5.10
N THR A 129 5.31 1.81 -6.39
CA THR A 129 5.47 3.17 -6.91
C THR A 129 4.26 4.09 -6.71
N LYS A 130 3.12 3.61 -6.23
CA LYS A 130 1.91 4.42 -5.98
C LYS A 130 2.20 5.72 -5.20
N PHE A 131 3.21 5.68 -4.34
CA PHE A 131 3.57 6.75 -3.42
C PHE A 131 4.80 7.55 -3.88
N PHE A 132 5.41 7.19 -5.01
CA PHE A 132 6.59 7.89 -5.55
C PHE A 132 6.23 9.24 -6.16
N TYR A 133 5.02 9.33 -6.69
CA TYR A 133 4.57 10.52 -7.38
C TYR A 133 4.17 11.62 -6.39
N GLY A 134 4.41 12.82 -6.78
CA GLY A 134 4.18 14.00 -5.96
C GLY A 134 5.48 14.81 -5.91
N LYS A 135 5.41 16.01 -6.47
CA LYS A 135 6.52 16.94 -6.55
C LYS A 135 6.78 17.55 -5.18
N THR A 136 8.02 17.74 -4.83
CA THR A 136 8.44 18.57 -3.72
C THR A 136 8.94 19.85 -4.33
N GLU A 137 8.13 20.93 -4.29
CA GLU A 137 8.34 22.09 -5.15
C GLU A 137 9.63 22.85 -4.84
N ASP A 138 10.00 22.94 -3.56
CA ASP A 138 11.11 23.77 -3.11
C ASP A 138 12.32 22.97 -2.61
N ASP A 139 12.12 21.74 -2.13
CA ASP A 139 13.19 20.95 -1.53
C ASP A 139 12.89 19.44 -1.60
N PRO A 140 13.56 18.68 -2.49
CA PRO A 140 13.40 17.23 -2.57
C PRO A 140 13.83 16.49 -1.29
N SER A 141 14.54 17.16 -0.38
CA SER A 141 14.86 16.61 0.94
C SER A 141 13.66 16.58 1.89
N TYR A 142 12.60 17.30 1.61
CA TYR A 142 11.36 17.22 2.36
C TYR A 142 10.60 15.94 2.05
N GLY A 143 10.17 15.21 3.06
CA GLY A 143 9.57 13.89 2.87
C GLY A 143 8.07 13.87 2.54
N GLY A 144 7.41 15.03 2.52
CA GLY A 144 5.99 15.19 2.23
C GLY A 144 5.73 15.79 0.85
N ASN A 145 4.48 15.75 0.42
CA ASN A 145 4.00 16.41 -0.80
C ASN A 145 2.52 16.80 -0.62
N ASN A 146 1.94 17.45 -1.63
CA ASN A 146 0.53 17.84 -1.65
C ASN A 146 -0.28 17.08 -2.70
N LYS A 147 0.12 15.85 -3.01
CA LYS A 147 -0.63 15.00 -3.93
C LYS A 147 -1.97 14.59 -3.33
N ASP A 148 -3.03 14.76 -4.08
CA ASP A 148 -4.36 14.29 -3.72
C ASP A 148 -4.38 12.79 -3.40
N ARG A 149 -5.21 12.39 -2.46
CA ARG A 149 -5.32 10.99 -2.03
C ARG A 149 -6.70 10.43 -2.30
N MET A 150 -6.77 9.42 -3.16
CA MET A 150 -7.99 8.64 -3.32
C MET A 150 -8.24 7.86 -2.01
N LYS A 151 -9.33 8.16 -1.33
CA LYS A 151 -9.76 7.46 -0.11
C LYS A 151 -10.63 6.27 -0.45
N PHE A 152 -11.49 6.42 -1.45
CA PHE A 152 -12.30 5.33 -2.00
C PHE A 152 -12.25 5.36 -3.52
N ARG A 153 -12.11 4.19 -4.11
CA ARG A 153 -12.15 4.01 -5.55
C ARG A 153 -12.91 2.74 -5.95
N LEU A 154 -13.34 2.71 -7.19
CA LEU A 154 -14.26 1.71 -7.72
C LEU A 154 -13.74 0.27 -7.59
N ALA A 155 -12.43 0.05 -7.70
CA ALA A 155 -11.84 -1.28 -7.50
C ALA A 155 -12.12 -1.85 -6.10
N GLU A 156 -12.03 -1.03 -5.05
CA GLU A 156 -12.39 -1.47 -3.70
C GLU A 156 -13.88 -1.85 -3.60
N THR A 157 -14.75 -1.08 -4.24
CA THR A 157 -16.20 -1.38 -4.29
C THR A 157 -16.47 -2.75 -4.92
N TYR A 158 -15.79 -3.08 -6.03
CA TYR A 158 -15.93 -4.41 -6.64
C TYR A 158 -15.38 -5.52 -5.76
N LEU A 159 -14.28 -5.30 -5.05
CA LEU A 159 -13.73 -6.31 -4.13
C LEU A 159 -14.60 -6.47 -2.87
N LEU A 160 -15.26 -5.43 -2.39
CA LEU A 160 -16.28 -5.52 -1.34
C LEU A 160 -17.54 -6.27 -1.83
N LEU A 161 -17.97 -6.03 -3.07
CA LEU A 161 -19.06 -6.79 -3.69
C LEU A 161 -18.71 -8.28 -3.80
N ALA A 162 -17.46 -8.59 -4.19
CA ALA A 162 -16.98 -9.98 -4.23
C ALA A 162 -17.02 -10.63 -2.86
N GLU A 163 -16.57 -9.92 -1.81
CA GLU A 163 -16.64 -10.39 -0.42
C GLU A 163 -18.06 -10.72 0.01
N ALA A 164 -19.00 -9.81 -0.25
CA ALA A 164 -20.41 -10.03 0.06
C ALA A 164 -20.99 -11.25 -0.69
N ARG A 165 -20.62 -11.44 -1.96
CA ARG A 165 -21.06 -12.60 -2.75
C ARG A 165 -20.45 -13.92 -2.27
N ILE A 166 -19.19 -13.93 -1.83
CA ILE A 166 -18.57 -15.09 -1.18
C ILE A 166 -19.36 -15.47 0.10
N GLN A 167 -19.70 -14.50 0.94
CA GLN A 167 -20.49 -14.71 2.17
C GLN A 167 -21.88 -15.25 1.90
N GLN A 168 -22.46 -14.92 0.73
CA GLN A 168 -23.74 -15.43 0.26
C GLN A 168 -23.65 -16.79 -0.46
N ASN A 169 -22.46 -17.41 -0.50
CA ASN A 169 -22.17 -18.63 -1.27
C ASN A 169 -22.41 -18.46 -2.79
N ASN A 170 -22.36 -17.24 -3.30
CA ASN A 170 -22.47 -16.93 -4.72
C ASN A 170 -21.08 -16.82 -5.37
N ALA A 171 -20.43 -17.96 -5.56
CA ALA A 171 -19.08 -18.03 -6.11
C ALA A 171 -18.98 -17.48 -7.55
N ALA A 172 -20.00 -17.71 -8.38
CA ALA A 172 -20.02 -17.19 -9.75
C ALA A 172 -20.07 -15.65 -9.76
N GLY A 173 -20.95 -15.07 -8.96
CA GLY A 173 -21.02 -13.62 -8.83
C GLY A 173 -19.76 -13.01 -8.21
N ALA A 174 -19.12 -13.70 -7.26
CA ALA A 174 -17.87 -13.27 -6.68
C ALA A 174 -16.74 -13.23 -7.73
N ALA A 175 -16.61 -14.30 -8.54
CA ALA A 175 -15.64 -14.34 -9.64
C ALA A 175 -15.88 -13.20 -10.64
N GLU A 176 -17.13 -12.93 -11.01
CA GLU A 176 -17.47 -11.82 -11.91
C GLU A 176 -16.98 -10.48 -11.36
N ALA A 177 -17.22 -10.20 -10.08
CA ALA A 177 -16.80 -8.94 -9.45
C ALA A 177 -15.26 -8.81 -9.37
N ILE A 178 -14.56 -9.89 -9.04
CA ILE A 178 -13.08 -9.92 -9.04
C ILE A 178 -12.55 -9.72 -10.46
N ASN A 179 -13.16 -10.36 -11.46
CA ASN A 179 -12.71 -10.30 -12.84
C ASN A 179 -12.85 -8.90 -13.46
N VAL A 180 -13.75 -8.04 -12.97
CA VAL A 180 -13.76 -6.62 -13.37
C VAL A 180 -12.42 -5.94 -13.05
N VAL A 181 -11.89 -6.16 -11.86
CA VAL A 181 -10.60 -5.60 -11.43
C VAL A 181 -9.45 -6.24 -12.21
N ARG A 182 -9.49 -7.56 -12.40
CA ARG A 182 -8.46 -8.33 -13.11
C ARG A 182 -8.37 -7.97 -14.59
N ARG A 183 -9.50 -7.86 -15.29
CA ARG A 183 -9.55 -7.39 -16.69
C ARG A 183 -8.92 -6.01 -16.87
N ARG A 184 -9.24 -5.06 -15.98
CA ARG A 184 -8.62 -3.73 -16.02
C ARG A 184 -7.11 -3.79 -15.79
N ALA A 185 -6.64 -4.74 -14.99
CA ALA A 185 -5.22 -4.98 -14.73
C ALA A 185 -4.53 -5.88 -15.79
N ASN A 186 -5.23 -6.29 -16.84
CA ASN A 186 -4.74 -7.25 -17.84
C ASN A 186 -4.27 -8.57 -17.23
N ALA A 187 -4.88 -8.98 -16.10
CA ALA A 187 -4.63 -10.26 -15.45
C ALA A 187 -5.65 -11.30 -15.93
N SER A 188 -5.29 -12.57 -15.85
CA SER A 188 -6.17 -13.69 -16.25
C SER A 188 -7.44 -13.72 -15.41
N GLU A 189 -8.58 -14.00 -16.02
CA GLU A 189 -9.84 -14.15 -15.30
C GLU A 189 -9.85 -15.45 -14.47
N ILE A 190 -10.53 -15.39 -13.34
CA ILE A 190 -10.71 -16.55 -12.47
C ILE A 190 -12.07 -17.20 -12.68
N THR A 191 -12.15 -18.50 -12.40
CA THR A 191 -13.39 -19.26 -12.38
C THR A 191 -14.13 -19.11 -11.03
N ALA A 192 -15.40 -19.52 -10.99
CA ALA A 192 -16.19 -19.55 -9.77
C ALA A 192 -15.52 -20.38 -8.65
N SER A 193 -14.88 -21.50 -8.99
CA SER A 193 -14.20 -22.37 -8.01
C SER A 193 -12.97 -21.72 -7.38
N GLN A 194 -12.37 -20.74 -8.04
CA GLN A 194 -11.22 -19.98 -7.54
C GLN A 194 -11.61 -18.75 -6.70
N ALA A 195 -12.87 -18.32 -6.77
CA ALA A 195 -13.38 -17.15 -6.04
C ALA A 195 -13.58 -17.44 -4.55
N THR A 196 -12.49 -17.76 -3.87
CA THR A 196 -12.45 -17.99 -2.42
C THR A 196 -12.11 -16.71 -1.67
N LEU A 197 -12.37 -16.70 -0.34
CA LEU A 197 -11.99 -15.58 0.50
C LEU A 197 -10.46 -15.36 0.49
N ASP A 198 -9.67 -16.43 0.51
CA ASP A 198 -8.21 -16.31 0.48
C ASP A 198 -7.72 -15.71 -0.84
N PHE A 199 -8.29 -16.13 -1.98
CA PHE A 199 -7.98 -15.51 -3.28
C PHE A 199 -8.34 -14.02 -3.29
N LEU A 200 -9.54 -13.67 -2.80
CA LEU A 200 -9.97 -12.27 -2.69
C LEU A 200 -9.01 -11.44 -1.84
N LEU A 201 -8.56 -11.96 -0.71
CA LEU A 201 -7.60 -11.27 0.16
C LEU A 201 -6.24 -11.06 -0.51
N ASP A 202 -5.81 -11.97 -1.38
CA ASP A 202 -4.61 -11.80 -2.20
C ASP A 202 -4.84 -10.80 -3.34
N GLU A 203 -6.01 -10.83 -3.98
CA GLU A 203 -6.37 -9.82 -4.99
C GLU A 203 -6.42 -8.40 -4.39
N ARG A 204 -6.88 -8.26 -3.15
CA ARG A 204 -6.83 -6.99 -2.44
C ARG A 204 -5.39 -6.50 -2.20
N ILE A 205 -4.42 -7.37 -2.00
CA ILE A 205 -3.00 -6.97 -1.93
C ILE A 205 -2.54 -6.46 -3.29
N ARG A 206 -2.78 -7.22 -4.38
CA ARG A 206 -2.40 -6.81 -5.74
C ARG A 206 -2.94 -5.44 -6.10
N GLU A 207 -4.16 -5.18 -5.69
CA GLU A 207 -4.91 -3.99 -6.09
C GLU A 207 -4.76 -2.82 -5.11
N LEU A 208 -4.91 -3.06 -3.81
CA LEU A 208 -5.13 -2.03 -2.79
C LEU A 208 -3.97 -1.89 -1.80
N VAL A 209 -2.79 -2.46 -2.11
CA VAL A 209 -1.63 -2.31 -1.23
C VAL A 209 -1.37 -0.84 -0.91
N GLY A 210 -1.30 -0.52 0.39
CA GLY A 210 -1.11 0.85 0.89
C GLY A 210 -2.33 1.77 0.84
N GLU A 211 -3.42 1.34 0.23
CA GLU A 211 -4.68 2.08 0.18
C GLU A 211 -5.67 1.59 1.23
N GLU A 212 -5.82 0.25 1.37
CA GLU A 212 -6.74 -0.33 2.35
C GLU A 212 -6.15 -0.36 3.77
N LEU A 213 -7.02 -0.29 4.76
CA LEU A 213 -6.71 -0.59 6.15
C LEU A 213 -6.69 -2.11 6.35
N ARG A 214 -5.59 -2.74 5.94
CA ARG A 214 -5.45 -4.21 5.85
C ARG A 214 -5.86 -4.94 7.12
N ARG A 215 -5.47 -4.43 8.30
CA ARG A 215 -5.86 -5.02 9.58
C ARG A 215 -7.38 -5.11 9.73
N LEU A 216 -8.11 -4.05 9.40
CA LEU A 216 -9.58 -4.04 9.50
C LEU A 216 -10.21 -5.08 8.56
N THR A 217 -9.69 -5.19 7.34
CA THR A 217 -10.13 -6.22 6.39
C THR A 217 -9.92 -7.63 6.96
N LEU A 218 -8.75 -7.90 7.53
CA LEU A 218 -8.43 -9.21 8.09
C LEU A 218 -9.24 -9.53 9.36
N VAL A 219 -9.51 -8.54 10.22
CA VAL A 219 -10.39 -8.71 11.39
C VAL A 219 -11.82 -9.01 10.93
N ARG A 220 -12.38 -8.18 10.04
CA ARG A 220 -13.75 -8.32 9.54
C ARG A 220 -14.00 -9.69 8.89
N THR A 221 -13.00 -10.23 8.23
CA THR A 221 -13.07 -11.52 7.53
C THR A 221 -12.66 -12.72 8.39
N GLY A 222 -12.32 -12.51 9.67
CA GLY A 222 -11.86 -13.57 10.57
C GLY A 222 -10.51 -14.16 10.20
N LYS A 223 -9.69 -13.46 9.42
CA LYS A 223 -8.41 -13.94 8.87
C LYS A 223 -7.17 -13.28 9.48
N LEU A 224 -7.31 -12.45 10.51
CA LEU A 224 -6.19 -11.70 11.07
C LEU A 224 -5.10 -12.64 11.59
N VAL A 225 -5.44 -13.52 12.51
CA VAL A 225 -4.47 -14.38 13.19
C VAL A 225 -3.82 -15.37 12.22
N GLU A 226 -4.65 -16.08 11.44
CA GLU A 226 -4.18 -17.06 10.44
C GLU A 226 -3.19 -16.44 9.45
N ARG A 227 -3.59 -15.34 8.79
CA ARG A 227 -2.77 -14.74 7.73
C ARG A 227 -1.56 -14.00 8.30
N THR A 228 -1.67 -13.41 9.47
CA THR A 228 -0.50 -12.79 10.11
C THR A 228 0.54 -13.83 10.49
N ARG A 229 0.14 -14.93 11.13
CA ARG A 229 1.06 -16.04 11.44
C ARG A 229 1.71 -16.63 10.19
N LYS A 230 0.94 -16.76 9.10
CA LYS A 230 1.45 -17.32 7.84
C LYS A 230 2.47 -16.40 7.16
N TYR A 231 2.19 -15.12 7.08
CA TYR A 231 2.88 -14.20 6.16
C TYR A 231 3.77 -13.16 6.84
N ASN A 232 3.59 -12.89 8.13
CA ASN A 232 4.42 -11.92 8.84
C ASN A 232 5.43 -12.64 9.76
N PRO A 233 6.73 -12.64 9.41
CA PRO A 233 7.75 -13.32 10.23
C PRO A 233 7.97 -12.66 11.59
N TYR A 234 7.55 -11.40 11.75
CA TYR A 234 7.79 -10.60 12.97
C TYR A 234 6.62 -10.62 13.96
N SER A 235 5.51 -11.28 13.62
CA SER A 235 4.29 -11.31 14.46
C SER A 235 3.70 -12.70 14.57
N LYS A 236 4.56 -13.70 14.80
CA LYS A 236 4.14 -15.10 14.97
C LYS A 236 3.32 -15.34 16.25
N GLU A 237 3.54 -14.50 17.25
CA GLU A 237 2.89 -14.56 18.56
C GLU A 237 1.48 -13.95 18.58
N ILE A 238 0.99 -13.43 17.45
CA ILE A 238 -0.36 -12.89 17.37
C ILE A 238 -1.39 -13.96 17.77
N ASP A 239 -2.41 -13.54 18.53
CA ASP A 239 -3.43 -14.40 19.09
C ASP A 239 -4.84 -13.79 18.88
N GLU A 240 -5.90 -14.53 19.20
CA GLU A 240 -7.29 -14.13 18.99
C GLU A 240 -7.66 -12.85 19.76
N HIS A 241 -7.09 -12.61 20.95
CA HIS A 241 -7.33 -11.36 21.68
C HIS A 241 -6.87 -10.12 20.87
N ASN A 242 -5.87 -10.28 19.99
CA ASN A 242 -5.37 -9.20 19.14
C ASN A 242 -6.36 -8.81 18.01
N THR A 243 -7.48 -9.48 17.86
CA THR A 243 -8.58 -9.02 16.98
C THR A 243 -9.22 -7.75 17.51
N LEU A 244 -9.12 -7.52 18.81
CA LEU A 244 -9.50 -6.27 19.47
C LEU A 244 -8.25 -5.40 19.74
N TRP A 245 -8.47 -4.16 20.11
CA TRP A 245 -7.43 -3.26 20.60
C TRP A 245 -7.58 -3.11 22.12
N PRO A 246 -6.48 -2.89 22.88
CA PRO A 246 -6.63 -2.49 24.28
C PRO A 246 -7.33 -1.13 24.36
N ILE A 247 -8.24 -0.99 25.31
CA ILE A 247 -8.88 0.27 25.62
C ILE A 247 -7.85 1.11 26.41
N PRO A 248 -7.56 2.36 26.00
CA PRO A 248 -6.65 3.21 26.77
C PRO A 248 -7.11 3.34 28.23
N GLN A 249 -6.20 3.14 29.17
CA GLN A 249 -6.52 3.18 30.61
C GLN A 249 -7.19 4.50 31.02
N THR A 250 -6.78 5.61 30.43
CA THR A 250 -7.39 6.92 30.66
C THR A 250 -8.88 6.98 30.31
N ILE A 251 -9.33 6.19 29.35
CA ILE A 251 -10.76 6.09 28.98
C ILE A 251 -11.52 5.26 30.03
N ILE A 252 -10.90 4.17 30.49
CA ILE A 252 -11.48 3.33 31.56
C ILE A 252 -11.63 4.16 32.83
N ASP A 253 -10.57 4.83 33.25
CA ASP A 253 -10.52 5.62 34.50
C ASP A 253 -11.49 6.82 34.48
N SER A 254 -11.71 7.41 33.31
CA SER A 254 -12.65 8.54 33.17
C SER A 254 -14.12 8.11 33.18
N ASN A 255 -14.42 6.83 33.00
CA ASN A 255 -15.78 6.32 33.08
C ASN A 255 -16.19 6.03 34.53
N THR A 256 -16.78 7.02 35.21
CA THR A 256 -17.20 6.91 36.62
C THR A 256 -18.65 6.47 36.77
N GLY A 257 -19.40 6.31 35.70
CA GLY A 257 -20.83 6.06 35.71
C GLY A 257 -21.23 4.58 35.65
N ALA A 258 -20.34 3.70 35.24
CA ALA A 258 -20.59 2.26 35.10
C ALA A 258 -19.26 1.48 35.10
N ASP A 259 -19.34 0.18 35.36
CA ASP A 259 -18.23 -0.72 35.18
C ASP A 259 -17.84 -0.78 33.69
N PHE A 260 -16.57 -0.49 33.40
CA PHE A 260 -16.03 -0.44 32.02
C PHE A 260 -14.75 -1.26 31.96
N PRO A 261 -14.89 -2.59 31.83
CA PRO A 261 -13.72 -3.48 31.82
C PRO A 261 -12.89 -3.35 30.55
N GLN A 262 -11.62 -3.72 30.66
CA GLN A 262 -10.71 -3.87 29.54
C GLN A 262 -11.18 -5.01 28.60
N ASN A 263 -10.81 -4.94 27.34
CA ASN A 263 -11.03 -6.04 26.40
C ASN A 263 -10.32 -7.32 26.85
N PRO A 264 -10.92 -8.50 26.63
CA PRO A 264 -10.32 -9.77 27.02
C PRO A 264 -8.88 -9.95 26.48
N GLY A 265 -7.97 -10.41 27.34
CA GLY A 265 -6.56 -10.63 27.01
C GLY A 265 -5.66 -9.41 27.19
N TYR A 266 -6.20 -8.27 27.61
CA TYR A 266 -5.46 -7.07 27.99
C TYR A 266 -5.72 -6.78 29.48
N ASN A 267 -4.64 -6.57 30.23
CA ASN A 267 -4.68 -6.26 31.68
C ASN A 267 -4.23 -4.83 31.93
#